data_335605199bb05fd49c826ce0bd677402
#
_entry.id   335605199bb05fd49c826ce0bd677402
#
_cell.length_a   1.000
_cell.length_b   1.000
_cell.length_c   1.000
_cell.angle_alpha   90.00
_cell.angle_beta   90.00
_cell.angle_gamma   90.00
#
_symmetry.space_group_name_H-M   'P 1'
#
loop_
_entity.id
_entity.type
_entity.pdbx_description
1 polymer ?
#
loop_
_entity_poly.entity_id
_entity_poly.type
_entity_poly.pdbx_seq_one_letter_code
_entity_poly.pdbx_strand_id
1 'polypeptide(L)'
;MKNLYHIIIIAALVLLSSACEFKFKPNEELVAEPLCVQRYDRLESRYLTTGDFSALQQMNTDYPIETRTLIEKMLQLGTITDANISNRFLMFFQDSTLQALIADAEAEYANMDDINKDLKKSFNRLQDWLPEIKQPVFYAQIGALDQSIVIGESSVGISLDKYMGSK
;
A
#
# COMPACT_ATOMS: atom_id res chain seq x y z
N MET A 1 -62.79 11.13 0.41
CA MET A 1 -61.54 11.72 -0.13
C MET A 1 -60.31 11.53 0.79
N LYS A 2 -60.44 11.54 2.12
CA LYS A 2 -59.30 11.33 3.04
C LYS A 2 -58.65 9.93 2.91
N ASN A 3 -59.41 8.88 2.68
CA ASN A 3 -58.88 7.50 2.58
C ASN A 3 -58.12 7.28 1.26
N LEU A 4 -58.40 8.00 0.20
CA LEU A 4 -57.68 7.91 -1.07
C LEU A 4 -56.27 8.50 -0.95
N TYR A 5 -56.12 9.58 -0.18
CA TYR A 5 -54.79 10.18 0.09
C TYR A 5 -53.88 9.22 0.89
N HIS A 6 -54.42 8.50 1.87
CA HIS A 6 -53.61 7.54 2.63
C HIS A 6 -53.17 6.36 1.78
N ILE A 7 -54.02 5.88 0.87
CA ILE A 7 -53.67 4.81 -0.06
C ILE A 7 -52.57 5.25 -1.02
N ILE A 8 -52.61 6.47 -1.53
CA ILE A 8 -51.59 7.03 -2.44
C ILE A 8 -50.24 7.22 -1.70
N ILE A 9 -50.27 7.68 -0.45
CA ILE A 9 -49.05 7.85 0.38
C ILE A 9 -48.42 6.50 0.67
N ILE A 10 -49.22 5.48 1.02
CA ILE A 10 -48.69 4.13 1.30
C ILE A 10 -48.11 3.51 0.02
N ALA A 11 -48.77 3.67 -1.13
CA ALA A 11 -48.27 3.19 -2.42
C ALA A 11 -46.97 3.89 -2.82
N ALA A 12 -46.82 5.18 -2.57
CA ALA A 12 -45.60 5.93 -2.81
C ALA A 12 -44.43 5.48 -1.88
N LEU A 13 -44.73 5.18 -0.61
CA LEU A 13 -43.75 4.68 0.35
C LEU A 13 -43.22 3.28 -0.04
N VAL A 14 -44.07 2.41 -0.56
CA VAL A 14 -43.70 1.06 -1.02
C VAL A 14 -42.85 1.11 -2.28
N LEU A 15 -43.07 2.09 -3.17
CA LEU A 15 -42.25 2.30 -4.37
C LEU A 15 -40.85 2.86 -4.08
N LEU A 16 -40.68 3.58 -2.97
CA LEU A 16 -39.40 4.10 -2.54
C LEU A 16 -38.49 3.06 -1.85
N SER A 17 -39.04 1.94 -1.37
CA SER A 17 -38.28 0.87 -0.72
C SER A 17 -37.65 -0.14 -1.70
N SER A 18 -37.92 -0.04 -3.00
CA SER A 18 -37.41 -0.98 -4.02
C SER A 18 -36.08 -0.53 -4.64
N ALA A 19 -35.46 0.56 -4.19
CA ALA A 19 -34.29 1.18 -4.84
C ALA A 19 -32.95 0.87 -4.15
N CYS A 20 -32.85 -0.20 -3.39
CA CYS A 20 -31.54 -0.71 -2.93
C CYS A 20 -31.45 -2.22 -3.18
N GLU A 21 -31.39 -2.64 -4.43
CA GLU A 21 -30.72 -3.88 -4.74
C GLU A 21 -29.21 -3.68 -4.54
N PHE A 22 -28.75 -3.93 -3.32
CA PHE A 22 -27.35 -4.20 -3.07
C PHE A 22 -27.07 -5.57 -3.72
N LYS A 23 -26.74 -5.57 -5.02
CA LYS A 23 -26.20 -6.75 -5.68
C LYS A 23 -24.85 -7.05 -5.05
N PHE A 24 -24.88 -7.85 -3.98
CA PHE A 24 -23.72 -8.68 -3.64
C PHE A 24 -23.52 -9.58 -4.85
N LYS A 25 -22.54 -9.29 -5.69
CA LYS A 25 -22.03 -10.24 -6.67
C LYS A 25 -21.15 -11.24 -5.91
N PRO A 26 -21.62 -12.48 -5.66
CA PRO A 26 -20.71 -13.54 -5.27
C PRO A 26 -19.99 -13.98 -6.55
N ASN A 27 -18.67 -14.06 -6.51
CA ASN A 27 -17.79 -14.48 -7.59
C ASN A 27 -17.67 -13.48 -8.77
N GLU A 28 -17.10 -12.31 -8.57
CA GLU A 28 -16.08 -11.89 -9.50
C GLU A 28 -14.89 -12.83 -9.24
N GLU A 29 -14.53 -13.65 -10.21
CA GLU A 29 -13.20 -14.19 -10.35
C GLU A 29 -12.27 -13.07 -9.92
N LEU A 30 -11.44 -13.31 -8.91
CA LEU A 30 -10.37 -12.41 -8.52
C LEU A 30 -9.56 -12.21 -9.81
N VAL A 31 -9.88 -11.16 -10.56
CA VAL A 31 -8.99 -10.67 -11.61
C VAL A 31 -7.74 -10.35 -10.83
N ALA A 32 -6.75 -11.22 -10.93
CA ALA A 32 -5.49 -11.04 -10.26
C ALA A 32 -5.03 -9.64 -10.61
N GLU A 33 -4.89 -8.78 -9.59
CA GLU A 33 -4.42 -7.42 -9.82
C GLU A 33 -3.15 -7.50 -10.65
N PRO A 34 -2.99 -6.62 -11.66
CA PRO A 34 -1.81 -6.67 -12.51
C PRO A 34 -0.58 -6.61 -11.63
N LEU A 35 0.33 -7.58 -11.78
CA LEU A 35 1.56 -7.63 -11.01
C LEU A 35 2.35 -6.35 -11.27
N CYS A 36 2.37 -5.47 -10.28
CA CYS A 36 3.12 -4.23 -10.27
C CYS A 36 3.63 -3.95 -8.85
N VAL A 37 4.71 -3.22 -8.75
CA VAL A 37 5.25 -2.78 -7.47
C VAL A 37 4.43 -1.60 -6.96
N GLN A 38 3.78 -1.78 -5.81
CA GLN A 38 3.03 -0.72 -5.14
C GLN A 38 4.00 0.33 -4.59
N ARG A 39 3.66 1.60 -4.75
CA ARG A 39 4.54 2.74 -4.44
C ARG A 39 4.36 3.23 -3.01
N TYR A 40 4.58 2.34 -2.03
CA TYR A 40 4.57 2.70 -0.62
C TYR A 40 5.70 3.71 -0.30
N ASP A 41 6.86 3.61 -0.97
CA ASP A 41 7.97 4.55 -0.91
C ASP A 41 7.57 6.01 -1.13
N ARG A 42 6.54 6.29 -1.94
CA ARG A 42 6.04 7.65 -2.18
C ARG A 42 5.28 8.24 -0.99
N LEU A 43 4.55 7.40 -0.27
CA LEU A 43 3.90 7.81 0.98
C LEU A 43 4.95 8.06 2.07
N GLU A 44 5.95 7.16 2.18
CA GLU A 44 7.09 7.35 3.09
C GLU A 44 7.80 8.68 2.80
N SER A 45 8.25 8.89 1.56
CA SER A 45 8.95 10.12 1.18
C SER A 45 8.12 11.35 1.53
N ARG A 46 6.84 11.39 1.16
CA ARG A 46 5.98 12.53 1.46
C ARG A 46 5.85 12.79 2.95
N TYR A 47 5.68 11.76 3.78
CA TYR A 47 5.62 11.94 5.21
C TYR A 47 6.98 12.36 5.80
N LEU A 48 8.06 11.66 5.44
CA LEU A 48 9.37 11.81 6.05
C LEU A 48 10.10 13.10 5.65
N THR A 49 9.76 13.69 4.50
CA THR A 49 10.35 14.95 4.04
C THR A 49 9.53 16.18 4.39
N THR A 50 8.20 16.06 4.42
CA THR A 50 7.30 17.21 4.61
C THR A 50 6.50 17.19 5.91
N GLY A 51 6.49 16.04 6.62
CA GLY A 51 5.64 15.84 7.79
C GLY A 51 4.14 15.71 7.46
N ASP A 52 3.78 15.37 6.21
CA ASP A 52 2.39 15.24 5.80
C ASP A 52 1.68 14.08 6.48
N PHE A 53 0.87 14.41 7.50
CA PHE A 53 0.08 13.42 8.25
C PHE A 53 -0.93 12.67 7.38
N SER A 54 -1.37 13.21 6.25
CA SER A 54 -2.29 12.48 5.35
C SER A 54 -1.58 11.29 4.69
N ALA A 55 -0.29 11.43 4.38
CA ALA A 55 0.53 10.33 3.89
C ALA A 55 0.72 9.25 4.97
N LEU A 56 1.02 9.64 6.21
CA LEU A 56 1.12 8.69 7.33
C LEU A 56 -0.20 7.95 7.56
N GLN A 57 -1.33 8.64 7.47
CA GLN A 57 -2.64 8.03 7.60
C GLN A 57 -2.88 6.98 6.49
N GLN A 58 -2.52 7.31 5.24
CA GLN A 58 -2.60 6.36 4.13
C GLN A 58 -1.68 5.16 4.34
N MET A 59 -0.44 5.35 4.80
CA MET A 59 0.46 4.26 5.16
C MET A 59 -0.17 3.31 6.18
N ASN A 60 -0.82 3.85 7.22
CA ASN A 60 -1.46 3.04 8.26
C ASN A 60 -2.76 2.36 7.80
N THR A 61 -3.47 2.93 6.82
CA THR A 61 -4.77 2.42 6.34
C THR A 61 -4.60 1.44 5.21
N ASP A 62 -3.78 1.78 4.22
CA ASP A 62 -3.63 1.02 2.98
C ASP A 62 -2.49 -0.02 3.08
N TYR A 63 -1.49 0.24 3.96
CA TYR A 63 -0.30 -0.59 4.16
C TYR A 63 -0.01 -0.87 5.65
N PRO A 64 -0.99 -1.36 6.43
CA PRO A 64 -0.83 -1.50 7.89
C PRO A 64 0.26 -2.51 8.29
N ILE A 65 0.43 -3.58 7.52
CA ILE A 65 1.40 -4.63 7.79
C ILE A 65 2.81 -4.16 7.42
N GLU A 66 2.94 -3.52 6.27
CA GLU A 66 4.19 -2.96 5.74
C GLU A 66 4.71 -1.87 6.67
N THR A 67 3.85 -0.92 7.07
CA THR A 67 4.19 0.16 8.00
C THR A 67 4.63 -0.38 9.36
N ARG A 68 3.91 -1.37 9.89
CA ARG A 68 4.30 -2.02 11.13
C ARG A 68 5.65 -2.74 11.00
N THR A 69 5.84 -3.50 9.92
CA THR A 69 7.07 -4.24 9.67
C THR A 69 8.28 -3.30 9.57
N LEU A 70 8.12 -2.20 8.84
CA LEU A 70 9.17 -1.19 8.74
C LEU A 70 9.52 -0.61 10.12
N ILE A 71 8.54 -0.11 10.85
CA ILE A 71 8.77 0.60 12.12
C ILE A 71 9.24 -0.33 13.23
N GLU A 72 8.57 -1.50 13.40
CA GLU A 72 8.83 -2.40 14.55
C GLU A 72 9.96 -3.39 14.29
N LYS A 73 10.10 -3.90 13.07
CA LYS A 73 11.02 -5.01 12.77
C LYS A 73 12.32 -4.54 12.11
N MET A 74 12.22 -3.66 11.13
CA MET A 74 13.40 -3.15 10.42
C MET A 74 14.08 -2.04 11.23
N LEU A 75 13.40 -0.92 11.41
CA LEU A 75 13.98 0.25 12.07
C LEU A 75 14.03 0.13 13.61
N GLN A 76 13.28 -0.79 14.19
CA GLN A 76 13.23 -1.06 15.65
C GLN A 76 12.94 0.19 16.50
N LEU A 77 12.09 1.08 15.99
CA LEU A 77 11.80 2.38 16.63
C LEU A 77 10.82 2.27 17.81
N GLY A 78 10.13 1.16 17.94
CA GLY A 78 9.11 0.89 18.97
C GLY A 78 7.89 0.21 18.38
N THR A 79 6.80 0.14 19.14
CA THR A 79 5.54 -0.46 18.66
C THR A 79 4.67 0.57 17.96
N ILE A 80 3.90 0.12 16.94
CA ILE A 80 3.01 0.99 16.19
C ILE A 80 1.93 1.65 17.06
N THR A 81 1.64 1.07 18.23
CA THR A 81 0.67 1.57 19.20
C THR A 81 1.25 2.62 20.17
N ASP A 82 2.55 2.88 20.12
CA ASP A 82 3.17 3.91 20.96
C ASP A 82 2.67 5.30 20.50
N ALA A 83 2.21 6.13 21.44
CA ALA A 83 1.67 7.46 21.15
C ALA A 83 2.68 8.38 20.46
N ASN A 84 3.98 8.15 20.64
CA ASN A 84 5.05 8.95 20.04
C ASN A 84 5.68 8.31 18.80
N ILE A 85 5.18 7.17 18.31
CA ILE A 85 5.85 6.42 17.24
C ILE A 85 5.97 7.22 15.95
N SER A 86 4.94 7.94 15.58
CA SER A 86 4.93 8.81 14.39
C SER A 86 6.05 9.85 14.45
N ASN A 87 6.21 10.50 15.59
CA ASN A 87 7.28 11.48 15.76
C ASN A 87 8.67 10.83 15.76
N ARG A 88 8.84 9.67 16.40
CA ARG A 88 10.12 8.92 16.36
C ARG A 88 10.47 8.53 14.94
N PHE A 89 9.50 8.04 14.16
CA PHE A 89 9.69 7.66 12.77
C PHE A 89 10.10 8.86 11.92
N LEU A 90 9.41 9.99 12.05
CA LEU A 90 9.78 11.22 11.37
C LEU A 90 11.19 11.69 11.77
N MET A 91 11.48 11.76 13.07
CA MET A 91 12.76 12.25 13.58
C MET A 91 13.95 11.34 13.21
N PHE A 92 13.74 10.03 13.11
CA PHE A 92 14.77 9.09 12.66
C PHE A 92 15.29 9.44 11.26
N PHE A 93 14.40 9.83 10.36
CA PHE A 93 14.76 10.20 8.99
C PHE A 93 15.16 11.67 8.82
N GLN A 94 15.25 12.49 9.91
CA GLN A 94 15.74 13.87 9.79
C GLN A 94 17.27 13.98 9.64
N ASP A 95 18.00 12.86 9.70
CA ASP A 95 19.41 12.82 9.35
C ASP A 95 19.61 13.22 7.87
N SER A 96 20.60 14.09 7.61
CA SER A 96 20.82 14.64 6.27
C SER A 96 21.18 13.58 5.23
N THR A 97 21.84 12.50 5.66
CA THR A 97 22.19 11.38 4.79
C THR A 97 20.94 10.60 4.38
N LEU A 98 20.03 10.36 5.34
CA LEU A 98 18.78 9.68 5.06
C LEU A 98 17.83 10.55 4.22
N GLN A 99 17.83 11.86 4.41
CA GLN A 99 17.08 12.78 3.55
C GLN A 99 17.60 12.80 2.12
N ALA A 100 18.91 12.80 1.93
CA ALA A 100 19.54 12.69 0.61
C ALA A 100 19.21 11.35 -0.04
N LEU A 101 19.24 10.25 0.74
CA LEU A 101 18.91 8.92 0.28
C LEU A 101 17.46 8.83 -0.24
N ILE A 102 16.51 9.44 0.47
CA ILE A 102 15.10 9.51 0.02
C ILE A 102 15.02 10.25 -1.32
N ALA A 103 15.65 11.42 -1.42
CA ALA A 103 15.63 12.23 -2.64
C ALA A 103 16.26 11.50 -3.83
N ASP A 104 17.38 10.84 -3.61
CA ASP A 104 18.06 10.05 -4.64
C ASP A 104 17.21 8.86 -5.09
N ALA A 105 16.57 8.13 -4.16
CA ALA A 105 15.67 7.02 -4.48
C ALA A 105 14.43 7.51 -5.24
N GLU A 106 13.87 8.67 -4.88
CA GLU A 106 12.76 9.27 -5.61
C GLU A 106 13.13 9.61 -7.06
N ALA A 107 14.31 10.13 -7.29
CA ALA A 107 14.79 10.51 -8.61
C ALA A 107 15.10 9.28 -9.47
N GLU A 108 15.82 8.29 -8.93
CA GLU A 108 16.22 7.07 -9.63
C GLU A 108 15.01 6.22 -10.03
N TYR A 109 14.06 6.07 -9.10
CA TYR A 109 12.86 5.26 -9.30
C TYR A 109 11.61 6.11 -9.57
N ALA A 110 11.76 7.25 -10.27
CA ALA A 110 10.64 8.08 -10.70
C ALA A 110 9.62 7.30 -11.54
N ASN A 111 10.12 6.42 -12.41
CA ASN A 111 9.34 5.48 -13.20
C ASN A 111 9.80 4.04 -12.89
N MET A 112 8.85 3.12 -12.73
CA MET A 112 9.11 1.70 -12.49
C MET A 112 8.54 0.79 -13.59
N ASP A 113 8.20 1.32 -14.76
CA ASP A 113 7.54 0.55 -15.82
C ASP A 113 8.40 -0.61 -16.31
N ASP A 114 9.70 -0.40 -16.52
CA ASP A 114 10.63 -1.45 -16.93
C ASP A 114 10.79 -2.51 -15.83
N ILE A 115 10.90 -2.08 -14.56
CA ILE A 115 10.98 -2.98 -13.42
C ILE A 115 9.70 -3.83 -13.32
N ASN A 116 8.53 -3.22 -13.44
CA ASN A 116 7.25 -3.92 -13.42
C ASN A 116 7.13 -4.93 -14.57
N LYS A 117 7.58 -4.57 -15.77
CA LYS A 117 7.60 -5.46 -16.93
C LYS A 117 8.52 -6.68 -16.71
N ASP A 118 9.71 -6.45 -16.19
CA ASP A 118 10.69 -7.53 -15.95
C ASP A 118 10.25 -8.40 -14.76
N LEU A 119 9.69 -7.83 -13.72
CA LEU A 119 9.12 -8.54 -12.59
C LEU A 119 7.98 -9.46 -13.05
N LYS A 120 7.04 -8.94 -13.84
CA LYS A 120 5.94 -9.72 -14.41
C LYS A 120 6.45 -10.88 -15.26
N LYS A 121 7.43 -10.62 -16.12
CA LYS A 121 8.04 -11.66 -16.97
C LYS A 121 8.71 -12.74 -16.13
N SER A 122 9.43 -12.35 -15.10
CA SER A 122 10.15 -13.27 -14.20
C SER A 122 9.17 -14.10 -13.36
N PHE A 123 8.11 -13.47 -12.84
CA PHE A 123 7.10 -14.16 -12.05
C PHE A 123 6.28 -15.14 -12.89
N ASN A 124 5.91 -14.79 -14.12
CA ASN A 124 5.24 -15.72 -15.03
C ASN A 124 6.10 -16.97 -15.28
N ARG A 125 7.41 -16.81 -15.50
CA ARG A 125 8.32 -17.96 -15.64
C ARG A 125 8.41 -18.81 -14.37
N LEU A 126 8.34 -18.18 -13.20
CA LEU A 126 8.29 -18.89 -11.92
C LEU A 126 7.00 -19.69 -11.78
N GLN A 127 5.87 -19.15 -12.21
CA GLN A 127 4.59 -19.86 -12.22
C GLN A 127 4.57 -21.04 -13.20
N ASP A 128 5.29 -20.96 -14.32
CA ASP A 128 5.45 -22.11 -15.22
C ASP A 128 6.13 -23.32 -14.54
N TRP A 129 7.04 -23.03 -13.59
CA TRP A 129 7.75 -24.09 -12.84
C TRP A 129 7.03 -24.48 -11.56
N LEU A 130 6.31 -23.56 -10.95
CA LEU A 130 5.59 -23.70 -9.69
C LEU A 130 4.16 -23.19 -9.86
N PRO A 131 3.26 -23.96 -10.53
CA PRO A 131 1.91 -23.48 -10.86
C PRO A 131 1.04 -23.10 -9.66
N GLU A 132 1.34 -23.67 -8.49
CA GLU A 132 0.59 -23.40 -7.26
C GLU A 132 1.10 -22.16 -6.49
N ILE A 133 2.17 -21.50 -6.98
CA ILE A 133 2.70 -20.32 -6.29
C ILE A 133 1.68 -19.16 -6.39
N LYS A 134 1.30 -18.65 -5.24
CA LYS A 134 0.42 -17.47 -5.18
C LYS A 134 1.23 -16.22 -5.50
N GLN A 135 0.63 -15.31 -6.26
CA GLN A 135 1.23 -14.01 -6.53
C GLN A 135 1.24 -13.19 -5.25
N PRO A 136 2.43 -12.78 -4.75
CA PRO A 136 2.50 -11.86 -3.62
C PRO A 136 2.23 -10.42 -4.08
N VAL A 137 1.91 -9.56 -3.14
CA VAL A 137 1.91 -8.12 -3.35
C VAL A 137 3.36 -7.62 -3.25
N PHE A 138 3.85 -6.99 -4.32
CA PHE A 138 5.15 -6.34 -4.31
C PHE A 138 4.98 -4.86 -3.94
N TYR A 139 5.82 -4.36 -3.03
CA TYR A 139 5.83 -2.94 -2.68
C TYR A 139 7.26 -2.40 -2.55
N ALA A 140 7.44 -1.15 -2.94
CA ALA A 140 8.69 -0.42 -2.76
C ALA A 140 8.67 0.34 -1.44
N GLN A 141 9.81 0.40 -0.74
CA GLN A 141 9.99 1.13 0.51
C GLN A 141 11.39 1.76 0.59
N ILE A 142 11.59 2.63 1.56
CA ILE A 142 12.90 3.17 1.96
C ILE A 142 13.28 2.54 3.30
N GLY A 143 14.25 1.64 3.28
CA GLY A 143 14.62 0.82 4.43
C GLY A 143 15.76 1.35 5.28
N ALA A 144 16.21 2.60 5.06
CA ALA A 144 17.39 3.18 5.72
C ALA A 144 18.64 2.28 5.68
N LEU A 145 18.86 1.64 4.53
CA LEU A 145 19.97 0.72 4.25
C LEU A 145 20.01 -0.56 5.13
N ASP A 146 18.92 -0.91 5.80
CA ASP A 146 18.89 -2.12 6.64
C ASP A 146 18.74 -3.40 5.80
N GLN A 147 17.54 -3.70 5.29
CA GLN A 147 17.27 -4.92 4.52
C GLN A 147 16.97 -4.61 3.05
N SER A 148 17.50 -5.42 2.14
CA SER A 148 17.24 -5.27 0.69
C SER A 148 15.85 -5.74 0.30
N ILE A 149 15.43 -6.89 0.84
CA ILE A 149 14.16 -7.56 0.56
C ILE A 149 13.53 -7.95 1.89
N VAL A 150 12.25 -7.65 2.04
CA VAL A 150 11.44 -8.02 3.20
C VAL A 150 10.35 -8.96 2.75
N ILE A 151 10.33 -10.18 3.29
CA ILE A 151 9.35 -11.20 2.92
C ILE A 151 8.29 -11.25 4.03
N GLY A 152 7.07 -10.90 3.68
CA GLY A 152 5.88 -11.09 4.50
C GLY A 152 5.15 -12.39 4.16
N GLU A 153 4.00 -12.62 4.78
CA GLU A 153 3.17 -13.80 4.53
C GLU A 153 2.62 -13.83 3.09
N SER A 154 2.22 -12.68 2.57
CA SER A 154 1.64 -12.53 1.23
C SER A 154 2.22 -11.32 0.48
N SER A 155 3.28 -10.71 0.99
CA SER A 155 3.88 -9.51 0.40
C SER A 155 5.41 -9.60 0.37
N VAL A 156 6.00 -8.86 -0.58
CA VAL A 156 7.46 -8.74 -0.74
C VAL A 156 7.80 -7.25 -0.84
N GLY A 157 8.50 -6.76 0.17
CA GLY A 157 9.02 -5.39 0.20
C GLY A 157 10.39 -5.29 -0.46
N ILE A 158 10.60 -4.26 -1.24
CA ILE A 158 11.84 -3.96 -1.94
C ILE A 158 12.35 -2.61 -1.43
N SER A 159 13.47 -2.62 -0.71
CA SER A 159 14.10 -1.39 -0.21
C SER A 159 14.92 -0.75 -1.33
N LEU A 160 14.35 0.30 -1.95
CA LEU A 160 14.91 0.96 -3.13
C LEU A 160 16.31 1.53 -2.87
N ASP A 161 16.53 2.04 -1.66
CA ASP A 161 17.79 2.58 -1.18
C ASP A 161 18.98 1.59 -1.25
N LYS A 162 18.70 0.29 -1.31
CA LYS A 162 19.75 -0.75 -1.47
C LYS A 162 20.14 -1.02 -2.93
N TYR A 163 19.41 -0.49 -3.90
CA TYR A 163 19.58 -0.80 -5.33
C TYR A 163 19.96 0.42 -6.19
N MET A 164 20.38 1.51 -5.57
CA MET A 164 20.77 2.75 -6.28
C MET A 164 22.13 2.69 -6.96
N GLY A 165 22.83 1.57 -6.87
CA GLY A 165 24.15 1.41 -7.45
C GLY A 165 25.25 2.10 -6.63
N SER A 166 26.50 2.09 -7.18
CA SER A 166 27.62 2.87 -6.64
C SER A 166 27.67 4.22 -7.33
N LYS A 167 27.39 5.29 -6.60
CA LYS A 167 27.71 6.66 -7.03
C LYS A 167 29.11 7.02 -6.57
#